data_a402df156b0b4f75629c2affbbeaef7d
#
_entry.id   a402df156b0b4f75629c2affbbeaef7d
#
_cell.length_a   1.000
_cell.length_b   1.000
_cell.length_c   1.000
_cell.angle_alpha   90.00
_cell.angle_beta   90.00
_cell.angle_gamma   90.00
#
_symmetry.space_group_name_H-M   'P 1'
#
loop_
_entity.id
_entity.type
_entity.pdbx_description
1 polymer ?
#
loop_
_entity_poly.entity_id
_entity_poly.type
_entity_poly.pdbx_seq_one_letter_code
_entity_poly.pdbx_strand_id
1 'polypeptide(L)'
;MNYIIDLEYVKGKTNERQRDCLRCTPIFHDAIKCGTNGSQYTVFDHPLLAGEWIRDTVVEHDIDKETKAYIARLCESHSGQWISNKRSSVVLPKPENDEQFLIHLCDYLSSRSNIDMIYSDDVYDALNDIEVPKEDIPDINTYKLNFGKHAGMTLPEIQSIAPGYIRWAKENITREPVRSLLAQM
;
A
#
# COMPACT_ATOMS: atom_id res chain seq x y z
N MET A 1 3.23 -0.98 -6.21
CA MET A 1 4.06 -2.11 -6.69
C MET A 1 5.02 -1.71 -7.81
N ASN A 2 4.58 -1.29 -8.98
CA ASN A 2 5.46 -0.99 -10.13
C ASN A 2 6.60 -0.02 -9.78
N TYR A 3 6.32 1.04 -9.03
CA TYR A 3 7.35 1.99 -8.60
C TYR A 3 8.45 1.32 -7.75
N ILE A 4 8.08 0.42 -6.82
CA ILE A 4 9.04 -0.26 -5.95
C ILE A 4 9.90 -1.25 -6.73
N ILE A 5 9.33 -1.96 -7.70
CA ILE A 5 10.04 -2.93 -8.55
C ILE A 5 11.14 -2.25 -9.38
N ASP A 6 10.94 -0.99 -9.75
CA ASP A 6 11.89 -0.23 -10.55
C ASP A 6 13.01 0.44 -9.73
N LEU A 7 12.98 0.34 -8.39
CA LEU A 7 14.09 0.79 -7.55
C LEU A 7 15.37 -0.02 -7.86
N GLU A 8 16.52 0.65 -7.90
CA GLU A 8 17.82 0.02 -8.19
C GLU A 8 18.14 -1.13 -7.21
N TYR A 9 17.72 -1.01 -5.95
CA TYR A 9 17.88 -2.09 -4.97
C TYR A 9 17.16 -3.38 -5.40
N VAL A 10 15.93 -3.28 -5.87
CA VAL A 10 15.14 -4.45 -6.32
C VAL A 10 15.69 -4.98 -7.63
N LYS A 11 16.06 -4.09 -8.57
CA LYS A 11 16.70 -4.49 -9.82
C LYS A 11 18.02 -5.23 -9.61
N GLY A 12 18.80 -4.82 -8.63
CA GLY A 12 20.07 -5.49 -8.29
C GLY A 12 19.91 -6.90 -7.70
N LYS A 13 18.73 -7.22 -7.14
CA LYS A 13 18.43 -8.53 -6.52
C LYS A 13 17.56 -9.45 -7.38
N THR A 14 16.94 -8.94 -8.44
CA THR A 14 15.98 -9.67 -9.27
C THR A 14 16.34 -9.61 -10.74
N ASN A 15 16.10 -10.70 -11.46
CA ASN A 15 16.15 -10.68 -12.92
C ASN A 15 14.85 -10.13 -13.52
N GLU A 16 14.82 -9.91 -14.82
CA GLU A 16 13.65 -9.34 -15.53
C GLU A 16 12.41 -10.21 -15.38
N ARG A 17 12.53 -11.53 -15.53
CA ARG A 17 11.42 -12.47 -15.36
C ARG A 17 10.84 -12.44 -13.95
N GLN A 18 11.68 -12.36 -12.92
CA GLN A 18 11.21 -12.21 -11.54
C GLN A 18 10.44 -10.91 -11.34
N ARG A 19 10.92 -9.80 -11.91
CA ARG A 19 10.21 -8.51 -11.84
C ARG A 19 8.86 -8.56 -12.54
N ASP A 20 8.76 -9.24 -13.68
CA ASP A 20 7.48 -9.42 -14.38
C ASP A 20 6.49 -10.26 -13.55
N CYS A 21 6.97 -11.32 -12.92
CA CYS A 21 6.17 -12.10 -11.98
C CYS A 21 5.69 -11.25 -10.78
N LEU A 22 6.57 -10.40 -10.22
CA LEU A 22 6.22 -9.48 -9.16
C LEU A 22 5.16 -8.45 -9.60
N ARG A 23 5.19 -7.99 -10.87
CA ARG A 23 4.15 -7.10 -11.43
C ARG A 23 2.81 -7.79 -11.63
N CYS A 24 2.83 -9.06 -12.01
CA CYS A 24 1.61 -9.86 -12.22
C CYS A 24 0.95 -10.29 -10.91
N THR A 25 1.72 -10.60 -9.87
CA THR A 25 1.22 -11.15 -8.61
C THR A 25 0.10 -10.31 -7.97
N PRO A 26 0.19 -8.96 -7.87
CA PRO A 26 -0.89 -8.14 -7.31
C PRO A 26 -2.22 -8.22 -8.08
N ILE A 27 -2.20 -8.66 -9.33
CA ILE A 27 -3.42 -8.85 -10.12
C ILE A 27 -4.12 -10.15 -9.69
N PHE A 28 -3.36 -11.16 -9.31
CA PHE A 28 -3.86 -12.50 -9.07
C PHE A 28 -4.03 -12.84 -7.58
N HIS A 29 -3.32 -12.17 -6.66
CA HIS A 29 -3.27 -12.56 -5.24
C HIS A 29 -4.64 -12.66 -4.57
N ASP A 30 -5.58 -11.82 -4.98
CA ASP A 30 -6.95 -11.74 -4.49
C ASP A 30 -7.99 -12.28 -5.49
N ALA A 31 -7.59 -12.95 -6.57
CA ALA A 31 -8.50 -13.42 -7.62
C ALA A 31 -9.61 -14.33 -7.09
N ILE A 32 -9.31 -15.13 -6.06
CA ILE A 32 -10.27 -16.05 -5.41
C ILE A 32 -10.60 -15.58 -3.97
N LYS A 33 -10.62 -14.29 -3.74
CA LYS A 33 -10.83 -13.69 -2.41
C LYS A 33 -12.11 -14.13 -1.72
N CYS A 34 -13.17 -14.33 -2.49
CA CYS A 34 -14.48 -14.79 -2.00
C CYS A 34 -14.63 -16.32 -2.01
N GLY A 35 -13.53 -17.07 -2.19
CA GLY A 35 -13.56 -18.52 -2.31
C GLY A 35 -14.22 -19.02 -3.60
N THR A 36 -14.32 -20.35 -3.74
CA THR A 36 -14.93 -21.00 -4.90
C THR A 36 -16.46 -21.13 -4.79
N ASN A 37 -17.02 -20.90 -3.61
CA ASN A 37 -18.43 -21.10 -3.29
C ASN A 37 -19.27 -19.80 -3.31
N GLY A 38 -18.72 -18.70 -3.82
CA GLY A 38 -19.42 -17.42 -3.95
C GLY A 38 -19.73 -16.75 -2.61
N SER A 39 -18.82 -16.85 -1.63
CA SER A 39 -18.94 -16.13 -0.36
C SER A 39 -19.06 -14.62 -0.59
N GLN A 40 -19.89 -13.94 0.21
CA GLN A 40 -19.96 -12.48 0.23
C GLN A 40 -18.75 -11.84 0.95
N TYR A 41 -17.97 -12.62 1.66
CA TYR A 41 -16.85 -12.18 2.48
C TYR A 41 -15.55 -12.85 2.03
N THR A 42 -14.44 -12.19 2.31
CA THR A 42 -13.11 -12.77 2.14
C THR A 42 -13.00 -14.07 2.94
N VAL A 43 -12.60 -15.14 2.28
CA VAL A 43 -12.29 -16.41 2.92
C VAL A 43 -10.83 -16.42 3.36
N PHE A 44 -10.55 -17.05 4.50
CA PHE A 44 -9.21 -17.00 5.09
C PHE A 44 -8.15 -17.69 4.24
N ASP A 45 -8.51 -18.76 3.56
CA ASP A 45 -7.65 -19.58 2.72
C ASP A 45 -7.52 -19.09 1.27
N HIS A 46 -8.07 -17.90 0.94
CA HIS A 46 -7.99 -17.34 -0.42
C HIS A 46 -6.56 -17.27 -1.00
N PRO A 47 -5.47 -17.08 -0.21
CA PRO A 47 -4.13 -17.09 -0.77
C PRO A 47 -3.77 -18.44 -1.38
N LEU A 48 -4.14 -19.54 -0.72
CA LEU A 48 -3.92 -20.90 -1.22
C LEU A 48 -4.79 -21.18 -2.43
N LEU A 49 -6.05 -20.78 -2.40
CA LEU A 49 -6.98 -20.91 -3.52
C LEU A 49 -6.49 -20.15 -4.76
N ALA A 50 -5.93 -18.96 -4.58
CA ALA A 50 -5.32 -18.20 -5.67
C ALA A 50 -4.10 -18.93 -6.26
N GLY A 51 -3.24 -19.47 -5.40
CA GLY A 51 -2.09 -20.28 -5.83
C GLY A 51 -2.49 -21.53 -6.61
N GLU A 52 -3.49 -22.27 -6.14
CA GLU A 52 -4.06 -23.45 -6.81
C GLU A 52 -4.64 -23.06 -8.17
N TRP A 53 -5.47 -22.02 -8.21
CA TRP A 53 -6.07 -21.52 -9.45
C TRP A 53 -5.01 -21.13 -10.49
N ILE A 54 -3.92 -20.47 -10.10
CA ILE A 54 -2.82 -20.10 -11.01
C ILE A 54 -2.16 -21.35 -11.59
N ARG A 55 -1.92 -22.40 -10.79
CA ARG A 55 -1.28 -23.63 -11.26
C ARG A 55 -2.17 -24.39 -12.26
N ASP A 56 -3.48 -24.43 -11.99
CA ASP A 56 -4.40 -25.33 -12.68
C ASP A 56 -5.11 -24.66 -13.87
N THR A 57 -5.43 -23.38 -13.77
CA THR A 57 -6.36 -22.72 -14.71
C THR A 57 -5.66 -21.84 -15.75
N VAL A 58 -4.49 -21.29 -15.45
CA VAL A 58 -3.77 -20.44 -16.40
C VAL A 58 -3.22 -21.32 -17.54
N VAL A 59 -3.64 -21.03 -18.76
CA VAL A 59 -3.42 -21.88 -19.95
C VAL A 59 -1.94 -22.14 -20.17
N GLU A 60 -1.59 -23.42 -20.44
CA GLU A 60 -0.20 -23.88 -20.57
C GLU A 60 0.61 -23.19 -21.68
N HIS A 61 -0.06 -22.63 -22.67
CA HIS A 61 0.59 -22.05 -23.85
C HIS A 61 1.24 -20.68 -23.61
N ASP A 62 0.82 -19.95 -22.58
CA ASP A 62 1.23 -18.55 -22.38
C ASP A 62 2.27 -18.39 -21.26
N ILE A 63 2.24 -19.25 -20.25
CA ILE A 63 3.14 -19.17 -19.09
C ILE A 63 3.64 -20.57 -18.74
N ASP A 64 4.94 -20.77 -18.69
CA ASP A 64 5.53 -22.06 -18.31
C ASP A 64 5.25 -22.44 -16.85
N LYS A 65 5.30 -23.75 -16.58
CA LYS A 65 4.96 -24.33 -15.28
C LYS A 65 5.79 -23.77 -14.13
N GLU A 66 7.04 -23.44 -14.36
CA GLU A 66 7.93 -22.90 -13.34
C GLU A 66 7.52 -21.47 -12.94
N THR A 67 7.19 -20.63 -13.94
CA THR A 67 6.68 -19.28 -13.73
C THR A 67 5.35 -19.30 -12.99
N LYS A 68 4.42 -20.19 -13.37
CA LYS A 68 3.15 -20.38 -12.64
C LYS A 68 3.40 -20.74 -11.19
N ALA A 69 4.27 -21.69 -10.92
CA ALA A 69 4.62 -22.11 -9.56
C ALA A 69 5.26 -20.98 -8.76
N TYR A 70 6.06 -20.13 -9.39
CA TYR A 70 6.67 -18.97 -8.75
C TYR A 70 5.62 -17.93 -8.37
N ILE A 71 4.75 -17.52 -9.31
CA ILE A 71 3.65 -16.57 -9.03
C ILE A 71 2.71 -17.11 -7.96
N ALA A 72 2.37 -18.41 -8.03
CA ALA A 72 1.52 -19.07 -7.04
C ALA A 72 2.10 -18.96 -5.61
N ARG A 73 3.41 -19.24 -5.44
CA ARG A 73 4.08 -19.09 -4.13
C ARG A 73 4.06 -17.65 -3.62
N LEU A 74 4.21 -16.66 -4.51
CA LEU A 74 4.10 -15.25 -4.15
C LEU A 74 2.68 -14.92 -3.65
N CYS A 75 1.64 -15.43 -4.32
CA CYS A 75 0.25 -15.27 -3.90
C CYS A 75 -0.04 -15.98 -2.57
N GLU A 76 0.41 -17.21 -2.38
CA GLU A 76 0.14 -18.02 -1.19
C GLU A 76 0.66 -17.39 0.10
N SER A 77 1.77 -16.64 0.03
CA SER A 77 2.44 -16.04 1.18
C SER A 77 2.08 -14.55 1.42
N HIS A 78 1.18 -13.96 0.60
CA HIS A 78 0.91 -12.52 0.68
C HIS A 78 0.28 -12.07 2.01
N SER A 79 -0.38 -12.96 2.75
CA SER A 79 -0.91 -12.68 4.10
C SER A 79 0.17 -12.40 5.17
N GLY A 80 1.44 -12.68 4.88
CA GLY A 80 2.57 -12.34 5.74
C GLY A 80 2.52 -13.00 7.11
N GLN A 81 2.37 -12.20 8.17
CA GLN A 81 2.30 -12.70 9.55
C GLN A 81 0.94 -13.29 9.93
N TRP A 82 -0.12 -13.03 9.19
CA TRP A 82 -1.49 -13.50 9.50
C TRP A 82 -1.74 -14.89 8.94
N ILE A 83 -0.99 -15.87 9.42
CA ILE A 83 -0.98 -17.26 8.93
C ILE A 83 -2.03 -18.17 9.54
N SER A 84 -2.72 -17.73 10.59
CA SER A 84 -3.72 -18.54 11.30
C SER A 84 -4.94 -17.74 11.70
N ASN A 85 -6.08 -18.40 11.75
CA ASN A 85 -7.35 -17.82 12.19
C ASN A 85 -8.08 -18.79 13.12
N LYS A 86 -8.65 -18.31 14.23
CA LYS A 86 -9.40 -19.14 15.18
C LYS A 86 -10.61 -19.89 14.58
N ARG A 87 -11.11 -19.43 13.43
CA ARG A 87 -12.26 -20.00 12.72
C ARG A 87 -11.88 -20.93 11.59
N SER A 88 -10.60 -21.17 11.35
CA SER A 88 -10.08 -22.02 10.27
C SER A 88 -9.00 -22.95 10.80
N SER A 89 -9.00 -24.20 10.33
CA SER A 89 -7.90 -25.13 10.54
C SER A 89 -6.73 -24.94 9.56
N VAL A 90 -6.90 -24.07 8.57
CA VAL A 90 -5.88 -23.78 7.56
C VAL A 90 -4.78 -22.93 8.20
N VAL A 91 -3.53 -23.26 7.85
CA VAL A 91 -2.35 -22.45 8.17
C VAL A 91 -1.74 -21.99 6.85
N LEU A 92 -1.61 -20.69 6.69
CA LEU A 92 -1.03 -20.08 5.49
C LEU A 92 0.50 -20.10 5.55
N PRO A 93 1.20 -20.18 4.41
CA PRO A 93 2.65 -20.05 4.38
C PRO A 93 3.09 -18.64 4.73
N LYS A 94 4.22 -18.52 5.42
CA LYS A 94 4.89 -17.23 5.64
C LYS A 94 5.76 -16.87 4.44
N PRO A 95 6.04 -15.57 4.22
CA PRO A 95 7.12 -15.17 3.32
C PRO A 95 8.46 -15.78 3.76
N GLU A 96 9.17 -16.42 2.81
CA GLU A 96 10.47 -17.09 3.04
C GLU A 96 11.63 -16.32 2.38
N ASN A 97 11.33 -15.36 1.51
CA ASN A 97 12.33 -14.58 0.79
C ASN A 97 11.87 -13.13 0.58
N ASP A 98 12.79 -12.30 0.07
CA ASP A 98 12.57 -10.86 -0.13
C ASP A 98 11.40 -10.58 -1.09
N GLU A 99 11.23 -11.39 -2.14
CA GLU A 99 10.16 -11.20 -3.13
C GLU A 99 8.76 -11.45 -2.53
N GLN A 100 8.61 -12.52 -1.76
CA GLN A 100 7.37 -12.83 -1.05
C GLN A 100 7.06 -11.77 0.00
N PHE A 101 8.09 -11.32 0.73
CA PHE A 101 7.95 -10.25 1.71
C PHE A 101 7.55 -8.92 1.04
N LEU A 102 8.10 -8.63 -0.14
CA LEU A 102 7.74 -7.45 -0.92
C LEU A 102 6.26 -7.46 -1.33
N ILE A 103 5.74 -8.59 -1.80
CA ILE A 103 4.31 -8.74 -2.14
C ILE A 103 3.45 -8.49 -0.89
N HIS A 104 3.77 -9.15 0.23
CA HIS A 104 3.07 -8.94 1.49
C HIS A 104 3.06 -7.46 1.90
N LEU A 105 4.22 -6.81 1.89
CA LEU A 105 4.35 -5.42 2.28
C LEU A 105 3.53 -4.49 1.39
N CYS A 106 3.55 -4.69 0.08
CA CYS A 106 2.78 -3.87 -0.85
C CYS A 106 1.26 -4.04 -0.67
N ASP A 107 0.78 -5.26 -0.45
CA ASP A 107 -0.64 -5.50 -0.15
C ASP A 107 -1.02 -4.87 1.19
N TYR A 108 -0.23 -5.08 2.23
CA TYR A 108 -0.45 -4.49 3.56
C TYR A 108 -0.52 -2.95 3.49
N LEU A 109 0.45 -2.31 2.83
CA LEU A 109 0.49 -0.86 2.69
C LEU A 109 -0.70 -0.33 1.88
N SER A 110 -1.11 -1.01 0.81
CA SER A 110 -2.23 -0.60 -0.03
C SER A 110 -3.60 -0.75 0.65
N SER A 111 -3.71 -1.68 1.59
CA SER A 111 -4.96 -1.99 2.31
C SER A 111 -5.21 -1.11 3.53
N ARG A 112 -4.26 -0.24 3.91
CA ARG A 112 -4.35 0.59 5.13
C ARG A 112 -4.53 2.06 4.81
N SER A 113 -5.43 2.70 5.53
CA SER A 113 -5.59 4.16 5.50
C SER A 113 -4.58 4.87 6.42
N ASN A 114 -4.16 4.19 7.49
CA ASN A 114 -3.14 4.67 8.44
C ASN A 114 -2.16 3.53 8.73
N ILE A 115 -0.88 3.83 8.67
CA ILE A 115 0.19 2.88 8.97
C ILE A 115 0.98 3.45 10.13
N ASP A 116 0.87 2.79 11.28
CA ASP A 116 1.77 3.04 12.40
C ASP A 116 2.98 2.12 12.22
N MET A 117 4.12 2.71 11.88
CA MET A 117 5.38 1.98 11.80
C MET A 117 6.11 2.16 13.12
N ILE A 118 6.27 1.06 13.86
CA ILE A 118 7.09 1.04 15.06
C ILE A 118 8.52 0.72 14.61
N TYR A 119 9.40 1.70 14.74
CA TYR A 119 10.83 1.54 14.50
C TYR A 119 11.53 1.19 15.82
N SER A 120 12.64 0.43 15.74
CA SER A 120 13.59 0.37 16.86
C SER A 120 14.23 1.76 17.08
N ASP A 121 14.69 2.02 18.30
CA ASP A 121 15.28 3.34 18.64
C ASP A 121 16.42 3.69 17.68
N ASP A 122 17.25 2.72 17.26
CA ASP A 122 18.34 2.91 16.29
C ASP A 122 17.85 3.42 14.93
N VAL A 123 16.67 2.96 14.47
CA VAL A 123 16.08 3.40 13.20
C VAL A 123 15.44 4.77 13.36
N TYR A 124 14.87 5.07 14.55
CA TYR A 124 14.30 6.36 14.87
C TYR A 124 15.38 7.46 14.85
N ASP A 125 16.52 7.19 15.46
CA ASP A 125 17.66 8.10 15.48
C ASP A 125 18.23 8.32 14.07
N ALA A 126 18.39 7.26 13.28
CA ALA A 126 18.84 7.36 11.90
C ALA A 126 17.85 8.14 10.99
N LEU A 127 16.55 8.07 11.25
CA LEU A 127 15.54 8.83 10.50
C LEU A 127 15.50 10.32 10.94
N ASN A 128 15.80 10.63 12.20
CA ASN A 128 15.87 12.00 12.69
C ASN A 128 17.11 12.76 12.14
N ASP A 129 18.17 12.02 11.77
CA ASP A 129 19.36 12.57 11.12
C ASP A 129 19.17 12.80 9.61
N ILE A 130 18.08 12.28 9.01
CA ILE A 130 17.73 12.58 7.63
C ILE A 130 17.11 13.98 7.61
N GLU A 131 17.84 14.97 7.11
CA GLU A 131 17.24 16.24 6.70
C GLU A 131 16.20 15.95 5.61
N VAL A 132 14.96 15.73 6.04
CA VAL A 132 13.82 15.73 5.10
C VAL A 132 13.82 17.13 4.48
N PRO A 133 13.95 17.26 3.12
CA PRO A 133 13.81 18.56 2.49
C PRO A 133 12.50 19.15 3.02
N LYS A 134 12.57 20.30 3.70
CA LYS A 134 11.37 21.03 4.08
C LYS A 134 10.64 21.27 2.77
N GLU A 135 9.52 20.58 2.55
CA GLU A 135 8.62 20.97 1.46
C GLU A 135 8.45 22.47 1.61
N ASP A 136 8.74 23.23 0.55
CA ASP A 136 8.53 24.68 0.54
C ASP A 136 7.05 24.91 0.83
N ILE A 137 6.74 25.17 2.11
CA ILE A 137 5.37 25.47 2.51
C ILE A 137 5.04 26.79 1.81
N PRO A 138 4.10 26.80 0.88
CA PRO A 138 3.77 28.01 0.14
C PRO A 138 3.34 29.12 1.10
N ASP A 139 3.49 30.36 0.69
CA ASP A 139 3.03 31.50 1.47
C ASP A 139 1.50 31.46 1.64
N ILE A 140 1.06 31.49 2.90
CA ILE A 140 -0.36 31.46 3.29
C ILE A 140 -1.21 32.53 2.62
N ASN A 141 -0.62 33.68 2.30
CA ASN A 141 -1.33 34.80 1.68
C ASN A 141 -1.52 34.65 0.19
N THR A 142 -0.74 33.77 -0.45
CA THR A 142 -0.77 33.55 -1.91
C THR A 142 -1.33 32.18 -2.28
N TYR A 143 -1.24 31.19 -1.39
CA TYR A 143 -1.76 29.87 -1.65
C TYR A 143 -3.28 29.84 -1.68
N LYS A 144 -3.85 29.47 -2.85
CA LYS A 144 -5.29 29.31 -3.04
C LYS A 144 -5.69 27.86 -2.90
N LEU A 145 -6.73 27.57 -2.11
CA LEU A 145 -7.29 26.23 -2.04
C LEU A 145 -7.72 25.74 -3.41
N ASN A 146 -7.36 24.52 -3.76
CA ASN A 146 -7.74 23.88 -5.04
C ASN A 146 -8.89 22.88 -4.90
N PHE A 147 -9.56 22.85 -3.74
CA PHE A 147 -10.67 21.94 -3.47
C PHE A 147 -11.71 22.55 -2.52
N GLY A 148 -12.87 21.89 -2.44
CA GLY A 148 -13.93 22.23 -1.49
C GLY A 148 -14.70 23.50 -1.83
N LYS A 149 -15.57 23.92 -0.89
CA LYS A 149 -16.51 25.05 -1.04
C LYS A 149 -15.81 26.40 -1.28
N HIS A 150 -14.58 26.55 -0.77
CA HIS A 150 -13.80 27.77 -0.86
C HIS A 150 -12.60 27.64 -1.80
N ALA A 151 -12.70 26.78 -2.84
CA ALA A 151 -11.67 26.66 -3.87
C ALA A 151 -11.44 28.03 -4.55
N GLY A 152 -10.16 28.34 -4.81
CA GLY A 152 -9.74 29.61 -5.41
C GLY A 152 -9.46 30.75 -4.40
N MET A 153 -9.75 30.55 -3.11
CA MET A 153 -9.53 31.54 -2.05
C MET A 153 -8.31 31.15 -1.19
N THR A 154 -7.65 32.15 -0.62
CA THR A 154 -6.59 31.95 0.36
C THR A 154 -7.18 31.71 1.75
N LEU A 155 -6.39 31.10 2.67
CA LEU A 155 -6.86 30.85 4.03
C LEU A 155 -7.20 32.15 4.81
N PRO A 156 -6.43 33.25 4.72
CA PRO A 156 -6.82 34.53 5.30
C PRO A 156 -8.14 35.09 4.75
N GLU A 157 -8.40 34.98 3.43
CA GLU A 157 -9.68 35.40 2.85
C GLU A 157 -10.84 34.57 3.43
N ILE A 158 -10.65 33.24 3.54
CA ILE A 158 -11.66 32.35 4.12
C ILE A 158 -11.88 32.66 5.60
N GLN A 159 -10.81 32.96 6.34
CA GLN A 159 -10.91 33.36 7.77
C GLN A 159 -11.81 34.60 7.95
N SER A 160 -11.72 35.55 7.03
CA SER A 160 -12.50 36.79 7.08
C SER A 160 -13.99 36.56 6.84
N ILE A 161 -14.36 35.66 5.93
CA ILE A 161 -15.74 35.47 5.51
C ILE A 161 -16.43 34.25 6.17
N ALA A 162 -15.64 33.26 6.60
CA ALA A 162 -16.13 32.00 7.14
C ALA A 162 -15.20 31.45 8.25
N PRO A 163 -15.05 32.14 9.40
CA PRO A 163 -14.13 31.70 10.48
C PRO A 163 -14.47 30.32 11.04
N GLY A 164 -15.75 29.92 10.99
CA GLY A 164 -16.18 28.58 11.38
C GLY A 164 -15.61 27.48 10.48
N TYR A 165 -15.40 27.77 9.19
CA TYR A 165 -14.76 26.82 8.28
C TYR A 165 -13.29 26.59 8.64
N ILE A 166 -12.56 27.64 9.01
CA ILE A 166 -11.15 27.51 9.43
C ILE A 166 -11.02 26.64 10.67
N ARG A 167 -11.93 26.81 11.66
CA ARG A 167 -11.95 25.96 12.85
C ARG A 167 -12.17 24.50 12.49
N TRP A 168 -13.19 24.23 11.67
CA TRP A 168 -13.46 22.88 11.17
C TRP A 168 -12.27 22.32 10.36
N ALA A 169 -11.65 23.14 9.51
CA ALA A 169 -10.53 22.74 8.66
C ALA A 169 -9.31 22.30 9.47
N LYS A 170 -9.00 22.99 10.57
CA LYS A 170 -7.91 22.62 11.49
C LYS A 170 -8.09 21.24 12.09
N GLU A 171 -9.32 20.82 12.32
CA GLU A 171 -9.64 19.51 12.91
C GLU A 171 -9.77 18.40 11.88
N ASN A 172 -10.12 18.71 10.63
CA ASN A 172 -10.54 17.72 9.65
C ASN A 172 -9.64 17.63 8.39
N ILE A 173 -8.84 18.66 8.09
CA ILE A 173 -7.97 18.65 6.91
C ILE A 173 -6.58 18.17 7.30
N THR A 174 -6.21 16.98 6.85
CA THR A 174 -4.89 16.36 7.06
C THR A 174 -3.95 16.49 5.88
N ARG A 175 -4.46 17.01 4.73
CA ARG A 175 -3.73 17.09 3.46
C ARG A 175 -2.74 18.26 3.46
N GLU A 176 -1.48 18.01 3.13
CA GLU A 176 -0.47 19.03 2.88
C GLU A 176 -0.68 19.70 1.48
N PRO A 177 -0.27 20.96 1.30
CA PRO A 177 0.33 21.87 2.29
C PRO A 177 -0.69 22.58 3.20
N VAL A 178 -1.98 22.33 3.03
CA VAL A 178 -3.06 23.05 3.73
C VAL A 178 -3.01 22.85 5.22
N ARG A 179 -2.66 21.65 5.71
CA ARG A 179 -2.49 21.37 7.14
C ARG A 179 -1.41 22.26 7.77
N SER A 180 -0.24 22.35 7.13
CA SER A 180 0.87 23.19 7.59
C SER A 180 0.53 24.67 7.54
N LEU A 181 -0.23 25.11 6.55
CA LEU A 181 -0.71 26.50 6.46
C LEU A 181 -1.73 26.83 7.55
N LEU A 182 -2.65 25.89 7.86
CA LEU A 182 -3.64 26.05 8.95
C LEU A 182 -2.98 26.12 10.32
N ALA A 183 -1.83 25.48 10.51
CA ALA A 183 -1.06 25.55 11.75
C ALA A 183 -0.41 26.93 11.98
N GLN A 184 -0.25 27.75 10.94
CA GLN A 184 0.30 29.10 11.01
C GLN A 184 -0.77 30.16 11.37
N MET A 185 -2.05 29.79 11.37
CA MET A 185 -3.20 30.63 11.73
C MET A 185 -3.58 30.44 13.21
#